data_24b1bc2514fdcca35d54343977110c90
#
_entry.id   24b1bc2514fdcca35d54343977110c90
#
_cell.length_a   1.000
_cell.length_b   1.000
_cell.length_c   1.000
_cell.angle_alpha   90.00
_cell.angle_beta   90.00
_cell.angle_gamma   90.00
#
_symmetry.space_group_name_H-M   'P 1'
#
loop_
_entity.id
_entity.type
_entity.pdbx_description
1 polymer ?
#
loop_
_entity_poly.entity_id
_entity_poly.type
_entity_poly.pdbx_seq_one_letter_code
_entity_poly.pdbx_strand_id
1 'polypeptide(L)'
;EGYSGDTLQWHKWTGAGIFFLASIIYWAANKSWYKGIVTKVAGAVVVVSLILTGHFGANLTHGEDFILQPLAVYHEAPPVPIDQAIVFDHVIRPIFEKKCMSCHNPDKLKGELILADSASIVKGGKTGKLFVPGNPGISLLLERVHLPLEEKKHMPPKGKAQLTENEIALLTLWIKDETPFTQKVIALPPNDSLRLMAAAV
;
A
#
# COMPACT_ATOMS: atom_id res chain seq x y z
N GLU A 1 14.68 -0.78 -5.38
CA GLU A 1 14.49 -2.11 -5.93
C GLU A 1 13.67 -2.90 -4.93
N GLY A 2 12.61 -3.51 -5.30
CA GLY A 2 11.70 -4.18 -4.38
C GLY A 2 10.34 -4.40 -5.02
N TYR A 3 10.27 -4.27 -6.35
CA TYR A 3 9.09 -4.66 -7.09
C TYR A 3 9.17 -6.14 -7.45
N SER A 4 8.11 -6.87 -7.18
CA SER A 4 7.96 -8.30 -7.49
C SER A 4 6.51 -8.59 -7.83
N GLY A 5 6.19 -9.83 -8.18
CA GLY A 5 4.83 -10.22 -8.44
C GLY A 5 4.34 -10.04 -9.88
N ASP A 6 3.09 -10.39 -10.09
CA ASP A 6 2.46 -10.43 -11.40
C ASP A 6 2.29 -9.03 -12.01
N THR A 7 2.01 -8.02 -11.18
CA THR A 7 1.84 -6.63 -11.62
C THR A 7 3.08 -6.09 -12.34
N LEU A 8 4.29 -6.43 -11.83
CA LEU A 8 5.55 -6.08 -12.49
C LEU A 8 5.69 -6.79 -13.84
N GLN A 9 5.33 -8.07 -13.91
CA GLN A 9 5.39 -8.84 -15.15
C GLN A 9 4.43 -8.26 -16.19
N TRP A 10 3.19 -7.98 -15.82
CA TRP A 10 2.22 -7.33 -16.70
C TRP A 10 2.69 -5.97 -17.18
N HIS A 11 3.25 -5.13 -16.31
CA HIS A 11 3.81 -3.83 -16.73
C HIS A 11 4.94 -3.97 -17.74
N LYS A 12 5.86 -4.91 -17.52
CA LYS A 12 6.97 -5.20 -18.45
C LYS A 12 6.48 -5.68 -19.81
N TRP A 13 5.58 -6.67 -19.81
CA TRP A 13 5.11 -7.27 -21.07
C TRP A 13 4.21 -6.33 -21.87
N THR A 14 3.34 -5.56 -21.20
CA THR A 14 2.53 -4.56 -21.89
C THR A 14 3.38 -3.42 -22.44
N GLY A 15 4.41 -2.98 -21.70
CA GLY A 15 5.37 -1.98 -22.20
C GLY A 15 6.17 -2.47 -23.40
N ALA A 16 6.69 -3.70 -23.36
CA ALA A 16 7.36 -4.33 -24.49
C ALA A 16 6.40 -4.48 -25.69
N GLY A 17 5.16 -4.86 -25.43
CA GLY A 17 4.12 -4.96 -26.46
C GLY A 17 3.87 -3.64 -27.20
N ILE A 18 3.85 -2.52 -26.48
CA ILE A 18 3.71 -1.18 -27.08
C ILE A 18 4.88 -0.88 -28.01
N PHE A 19 6.10 -1.21 -27.62
CA PHE A 19 7.29 -1.00 -28.44
C PHE A 19 7.17 -1.75 -29.79
N PHE A 20 6.80 -3.03 -29.75
CA PHE A 20 6.61 -3.83 -30.98
C PHE A 20 5.43 -3.33 -31.80
N LEU A 21 4.33 -2.96 -31.17
CA LEU A 21 3.15 -2.40 -31.82
C LEU A 21 3.49 -1.10 -32.56
N ALA A 22 4.21 -0.20 -31.89
CA ALA A 22 4.66 1.05 -32.52
C ALA A 22 5.60 0.79 -33.72
N SER A 23 6.48 -0.18 -33.63
CA SER A 23 7.38 -0.58 -34.70
C SER A 23 6.63 -1.13 -35.91
N ILE A 24 5.60 -1.96 -35.67
CA ILE A 24 4.72 -2.49 -36.71
C ILE A 24 3.91 -1.36 -37.39
N ILE A 25 3.35 -0.46 -36.60
CA ILE A 25 2.59 0.69 -37.11
C ILE A 25 3.48 1.59 -37.97
N TYR A 26 4.71 1.88 -37.49
CA TYR A 26 5.67 2.66 -38.24
C TYR A 26 6.00 2.01 -39.59
N TRP A 27 6.26 0.70 -39.61
CA TRP A 27 6.48 -0.04 -40.85
C TRP A 27 5.26 -0.04 -41.77
N ALA A 28 4.06 -0.19 -41.22
CA ALA A 28 2.81 -0.23 -41.98
C ALA A 28 2.38 1.14 -42.54
N ALA A 29 2.83 2.25 -41.91
CA ALA A 29 2.35 3.60 -42.24
C ALA A 29 2.46 3.99 -43.72
N ASN A 30 3.48 3.45 -44.40
CA ASN A 30 3.71 3.71 -45.83
C ASN A 30 3.04 2.67 -46.76
N LYS A 31 2.25 1.73 -46.24
CA LYS A 31 1.58 0.71 -47.03
C LYS A 31 0.19 1.17 -47.49
N SER A 32 -0.19 0.79 -48.69
CA SER A 32 -1.49 1.20 -49.28
C SER A 32 -2.70 0.70 -48.50
N TRP A 33 -2.57 -0.46 -47.83
CA TRP A 33 -3.61 -1.07 -47.03
C TRP A 33 -3.77 -0.42 -45.62
N TYR A 34 -2.75 0.31 -45.15
CA TYR A 34 -2.77 0.96 -43.84
C TYR A 34 -3.47 2.33 -43.92
N LYS A 35 -4.78 2.30 -44.24
CA LYS A 35 -5.63 3.50 -44.41
C LYS A 35 -7.04 3.27 -43.84
N GLY A 36 -7.77 4.35 -43.66
CA GLY A 36 -9.17 4.28 -43.24
C GLY A 36 -9.41 3.60 -41.92
N ILE A 37 -10.17 2.51 -41.91
CA ILE A 37 -10.52 1.81 -40.67
C ILE A 37 -9.32 1.17 -39.97
N VAL A 38 -8.34 0.67 -40.74
CA VAL A 38 -7.15 0.03 -40.16
C VAL A 38 -6.34 0.99 -39.29
N THR A 39 -6.15 2.23 -39.76
CA THR A 39 -5.46 3.28 -38.96
C THR A 39 -6.22 3.62 -37.68
N LYS A 40 -7.54 3.68 -37.74
CA LYS A 40 -8.40 3.98 -36.57
C LYS A 40 -8.32 2.86 -35.54
N VAL A 41 -8.41 1.60 -36.01
CA VAL A 41 -8.31 0.43 -35.13
C VAL A 41 -6.92 0.34 -34.50
N ALA A 42 -5.85 0.51 -35.28
CA ALA A 42 -4.49 0.53 -34.76
C ALA A 42 -4.29 1.63 -33.69
N GLY A 43 -4.82 2.84 -33.94
CA GLY A 43 -4.80 3.92 -32.98
C GLY A 43 -5.54 3.57 -31.68
N ALA A 44 -6.73 2.98 -31.78
CA ALA A 44 -7.48 2.53 -30.62
C ALA A 44 -6.73 1.47 -29.81
N VAL A 45 -6.09 0.50 -30.48
CA VAL A 45 -5.26 -0.53 -29.81
C VAL A 45 -4.09 0.10 -29.07
N VAL A 46 -3.42 1.10 -29.65
CA VAL A 46 -2.33 1.84 -28.97
C VAL A 46 -2.85 2.52 -27.71
N VAL A 47 -3.96 3.24 -27.81
CA VAL A 47 -4.55 3.95 -26.65
C VAL A 47 -4.89 2.97 -25.54
N VAL A 48 -5.56 1.86 -25.83
CA VAL A 48 -5.88 0.83 -24.85
C VAL A 48 -4.62 0.25 -24.22
N SER A 49 -3.59 -0.05 -25.01
CA SER A 49 -2.31 -0.58 -24.52
C SER A 49 -1.60 0.41 -23.60
N LEU A 50 -1.63 1.70 -23.91
CA LEU A 50 -1.07 2.76 -23.06
C LEU A 50 -1.82 2.88 -21.73
N ILE A 51 -3.16 2.81 -21.75
CA ILE A 51 -3.98 2.83 -20.53
C ILE A 51 -3.64 1.63 -19.63
N LEU A 52 -3.58 0.42 -20.20
CA LEU A 52 -3.25 -0.78 -19.44
C LEU A 52 -1.84 -0.71 -18.83
N THR A 53 -0.84 -0.32 -19.63
CA THR A 53 0.54 -0.19 -19.15
C THR A 53 0.66 0.90 -18.07
N GLY A 54 -0.03 2.02 -18.26
CA GLY A 54 -0.10 3.10 -17.28
C GLY A 54 -0.77 2.66 -15.98
N HIS A 55 -1.85 1.89 -16.04
CA HIS A 55 -2.52 1.33 -14.88
C HIS A 55 -1.59 0.42 -14.06
N PHE A 56 -0.95 -0.55 -14.70
CA PHE A 56 0.02 -1.43 -14.01
C PHE A 56 1.20 -0.65 -13.43
N GLY A 57 1.71 0.36 -14.15
CA GLY A 57 2.78 1.22 -13.66
C GLY A 57 2.36 2.07 -12.46
N ALA A 58 1.14 2.60 -12.47
CA ALA A 58 0.59 3.35 -11.34
C ALA A 58 0.41 2.46 -10.10
N ASN A 59 -0.12 1.24 -10.28
CA ASN A 59 -0.26 0.28 -9.18
C ASN A 59 1.09 -0.07 -8.53
N LEU A 60 2.15 -0.25 -9.33
CA LEU A 60 3.50 -0.49 -8.81
C LEU A 60 4.04 0.67 -7.96
N THR A 61 3.74 1.90 -8.33
CA THR A 61 4.33 3.08 -7.67
C THR A 61 3.49 3.62 -6.53
N HIS A 62 2.17 3.56 -6.63
CA HIS A 62 1.23 4.20 -5.71
C HIS A 62 0.37 3.21 -4.91
N GLY A 63 0.36 1.94 -5.29
CA GLY A 63 -0.50 0.90 -4.72
C GLY A 63 -1.69 0.56 -5.62
N GLU A 64 -2.41 -0.51 -5.27
CA GLU A 64 -3.55 -1.00 -6.04
C GLU A 64 -4.64 0.07 -6.17
N ASP A 65 -5.32 0.04 -7.31
CA ASP A 65 -6.46 0.91 -7.64
C ASP A 65 -6.22 2.42 -7.60
N PHE A 66 -4.98 2.89 -7.56
CA PHE A 66 -4.63 4.31 -7.46
C PHE A 66 -5.37 5.19 -8.47
N ILE A 67 -5.50 4.75 -9.72
CA ILE A 67 -6.19 5.53 -10.79
C ILE A 67 -7.70 5.57 -10.59
N LEU A 68 -8.29 4.48 -10.09
CA LEU A 68 -9.74 4.34 -9.93
C LEU A 68 -10.21 4.81 -8.55
N GLN A 69 -9.32 4.89 -7.57
CA GLN A 69 -9.62 5.32 -6.21
C GLN A 69 -10.38 6.66 -6.10
N PRO A 70 -10.05 7.72 -6.88
CA PRO A 70 -10.83 8.96 -6.86
C PRO A 70 -12.24 8.84 -7.45
N LEU A 71 -12.49 7.79 -8.24
CA LEU A 71 -13.82 7.52 -8.85
C LEU A 71 -14.63 6.52 -8.01
N ALA A 72 -13.96 5.76 -7.15
CA ALA A 72 -14.65 4.95 -6.17
C ALA A 72 -15.39 5.89 -5.24
N VAL A 73 -16.73 5.83 -5.26
CA VAL A 73 -17.53 6.42 -4.19
C VAL A 73 -17.06 5.68 -2.93
N TYR A 74 -16.24 6.36 -2.14
CA TYR A 74 -15.80 5.83 -0.85
C TYR A 74 -17.05 5.71 0.00
N HIS A 75 -17.70 4.58 -0.05
CA HIS A 75 -18.47 4.12 1.09
C HIS A 75 -17.41 3.76 2.14
N GLU A 76 -17.06 4.74 2.98
CA GLU A 76 -16.44 4.36 4.25
C GLU A 76 -17.33 3.28 4.82
N ALA A 77 -16.76 2.10 5.01
CA ALA A 77 -17.49 1.03 5.66
C ALA A 77 -18.07 1.64 6.96
N PRO A 78 -19.35 1.45 7.25
CA PRO A 78 -19.95 2.05 8.42
C PRO A 78 -19.07 1.71 9.63
N PRO A 79 -18.81 2.67 10.54
CA PRO A 79 -17.94 2.45 11.68
C PRO A 79 -18.41 1.21 12.43
N VAL A 80 -17.49 0.29 12.63
CA VAL A 80 -17.81 -0.96 13.35
C VAL A 80 -18.11 -0.59 14.81
N PRO A 81 -19.26 -1.02 15.35
CA PRO A 81 -19.59 -0.76 16.75
C PRO A 81 -18.47 -1.25 17.67
N ILE A 82 -18.15 -0.49 18.72
CA ILE A 82 -17.00 -0.73 19.61
C ILE A 82 -17.02 -2.12 20.26
N ASP A 83 -18.21 -2.69 20.46
CA ASP A 83 -18.40 -4.06 20.97
C ASP A 83 -17.99 -5.15 19.99
N GLN A 84 -17.90 -4.83 18.70
CA GLN A 84 -17.47 -5.72 17.62
C GLN A 84 -16.06 -5.40 17.14
N ALA A 85 -15.55 -4.21 17.42
CA ALA A 85 -14.26 -3.75 16.93
C ALA A 85 -13.10 -4.59 17.50
N ILE A 86 -12.24 -5.08 16.60
CA ILE A 86 -10.96 -5.74 16.91
C ILE A 86 -9.87 -4.70 16.83
N VAL A 87 -9.01 -4.64 17.84
CA VAL A 87 -7.93 -3.65 17.94
C VAL A 87 -7.09 -3.57 16.67
N PHE A 88 -6.60 -4.72 16.21
CA PHE A 88 -5.75 -4.72 15.01
C PHE A 88 -6.53 -4.35 13.76
N ASP A 89 -7.62 -5.05 13.46
CA ASP A 89 -8.31 -4.93 12.19
C ASP A 89 -9.00 -3.58 11.98
N HIS A 90 -9.51 -2.96 13.06
CA HIS A 90 -10.34 -1.75 12.96
C HIS A 90 -9.64 -0.48 13.42
N VAL A 91 -8.50 -0.60 14.15
CA VAL A 91 -7.76 0.57 14.64
C VAL A 91 -6.35 0.65 14.03
N ILE A 92 -5.60 -0.44 14.06
CA ILE A 92 -4.18 -0.43 13.63
C ILE A 92 -4.01 -0.66 12.13
N ARG A 93 -4.73 -1.63 11.57
CA ARG A 93 -4.66 -1.96 10.14
C ARG A 93 -4.96 -0.76 9.24
N PRO A 94 -5.98 0.08 9.47
CA PRO A 94 -6.23 1.28 8.66
C PRO A 94 -5.04 2.25 8.61
N ILE A 95 -4.25 2.35 9.69
CA ILE A 95 -3.02 3.14 9.71
C ILE A 95 -1.99 2.53 8.75
N PHE A 96 -1.78 1.20 8.82
CA PHE A 96 -0.84 0.52 7.91
C PHE A 96 -1.28 0.65 6.45
N GLU A 97 -2.56 0.46 6.15
CA GLU A 97 -3.13 0.59 4.81
C GLU A 97 -2.87 1.98 4.22
N LYS A 98 -3.21 3.02 4.97
CA LYS A 98 -3.09 4.41 4.50
C LYS A 98 -1.65 4.90 4.41
N LYS A 99 -0.75 4.46 5.30
CA LYS A 99 0.59 5.05 5.47
C LYS A 99 1.75 4.15 5.02
N CYS A 100 1.59 2.83 5.03
CA CYS A 100 2.70 1.89 4.92
C CYS A 100 2.58 0.91 3.75
N MET A 101 1.37 0.38 3.50
CA MET A 101 1.15 -0.71 2.55
C MET A 101 1.38 -0.33 1.09
N SER A 102 1.39 0.96 0.74
CA SER A 102 1.79 1.39 -0.61
C SER A 102 3.23 1.02 -0.98
N CYS A 103 4.05 0.62 0.00
CA CYS A 103 5.45 0.20 -0.17
C CYS A 103 5.78 -1.17 0.44
N HIS A 104 4.97 -1.65 1.39
CA HIS A 104 5.20 -2.88 2.14
C HIS A 104 4.04 -3.87 1.91
N ASN A 105 3.90 -4.32 0.67
CA ASN A 105 2.89 -5.27 0.22
C ASN A 105 3.54 -6.39 -0.61
N PRO A 106 2.81 -7.45 -1.01
CA PRO A 106 3.37 -8.55 -1.78
C PRO A 106 3.98 -8.16 -3.13
N ASP A 107 3.43 -7.12 -3.80
CA ASP A 107 3.93 -6.64 -5.09
C ASP A 107 5.14 -5.71 -4.96
N LYS A 108 5.28 -5.06 -3.79
CA LYS A 108 6.34 -4.10 -3.50
C LYS A 108 6.99 -4.40 -2.16
N LEU A 109 7.94 -5.33 -2.16
CA LEU A 109 8.63 -5.85 -0.98
C LEU A 109 9.77 -4.94 -0.50
N LYS A 110 9.51 -3.66 -0.22
CA LYS A 110 10.56 -2.79 0.33
C LYS A 110 11.03 -3.31 1.69
N GLY A 111 12.33 -3.58 1.79
CA GLY A 111 12.91 -4.15 2.99
C GLY A 111 12.43 -5.56 3.32
N GLU A 112 11.90 -6.29 2.35
CA GLU A 112 11.34 -7.65 2.52
C GLU A 112 10.22 -7.71 3.57
N LEU A 113 9.57 -6.57 3.84
CA LEU A 113 8.48 -6.42 4.82
C LEU A 113 7.14 -6.42 4.11
N ILE A 114 6.23 -7.27 4.57
CA ILE A 114 4.83 -7.33 4.14
C ILE A 114 3.96 -6.97 5.35
N LEU A 115 3.02 -6.03 5.16
CA LEU A 115 2.08 -5.58 6.20
C LEU A 115 0.63 -5.98 5.91
N ALA A 116 0.41 -6.87 4.93
CA ALA A 116 -0.92 -7.27 4.49
C ALA A 116 -1.65 -8.20 5.48
N ASP A 117 -0.90 -8.99 6.24
CA ASP A 117 -1.45 -9.97 7.18
C ASP A 117 -0.59 -10.07 8.45
N SER A 118 -1.20 -10.55 9.53
CA SER A 118 -0.57 -10.65 10.86
C SER A 118 0.65 -11.57 10.87
N ALA A 119 0.63 -12.67 10.11
CA ALA A 119 1.75 -13.62 10.07
C ALA A 119 2.98 -12.97 9.43
N SER A 120 2.80 -12.26 8.33
CA SER A 120 3.86 -11.50 7.65
C SER A 120 4.40 -10.37 8.54
N ILE A 121 3.52 -9.65 9.24
CA ILE A 121 3.89 -8.59 10.18
C ILE A 121 4.77 -9.15 11.30
N VAL A 122 4.37 -10.27 11.91
CA VAL A 122 5.14 -10.94 12.99
C VAL A 122 6.46 -11.49 12.47
N LYS A 123 6.50 -11.98 11.23
CA LYS A 123 7.75 -12.42 10.57
C LYS A 123 8.76 -11.28 10.50
N GLY A 124 8.33 -10.05 10.20
CA GLY A 124 9.19 -8.89 10.01
C GLY A 124 9.83 -8.87 8.61
N GLY A 125 10.86 -8.04 8.46
CA GLY A 125 11.56 -7.84 7.19
C GLY A 125 13.07 -8.06 7.28
N LYS A 126 13.80 -7.59 6.28
CA LYS A 126 15.27 -7.73 6.16
C LYS A 126 16.04 -7.18 7.36
N THR A 127 15.53 -6.15 8.01
CA THR A 127 16.20 -5.52 9.16
C THR A 127 15.85 -6.20 10.48
N GLY A 128 14.92 -7.15 10.47
CA GLY A 128 14.47 -7.88 11.67
C GLY A 128 12.97 -7.70 11.93
N LYS A 129 12.59 -7.90 13.18
CA LYS A 129 11.21 -7.75 13.64
C LYS A 129 10.75 -6.30 13.56
N LEU A 130 9.49 -6.09 13.14
CA LEU A 130 8.89 -4.77 13.04
C LEU A 130 8.74 -4.11 14.42
N PHE A 131 8.41 -4.90 15.42
CA PHE A 131 8.22 -4.46 16.80
C PHE A 131 8.64 -5.56 17.79
N VAL A 132 8.82 -5.16 19.02
CA VAL A 132 9.00 -6.05 20.19
C VAL A 132 7.77 -5.88 21.07
N PRO A 133 6.89 -6.89 21.20
CA PRO A 133 5.69 -6.79 22.03
C PRO A 133 6.02 -6.34 23.45
N GLY A 134 5.24 -5.44 24.01
CA GLY A 134 5.47 -4.86 25.34
C GLY A 134 6.58 -3.80 25.42
N ASN A 135 7.38 -3.61 24.35
CA ASN A 135 8.55 -2.73 24.37
C ASN A 135 8.57 -1.71 23.21
N PRO A 136 7.79 -0.64 23.30
CA PRO A 136 7.75 0.41 22.27
C PRO A 136 9.13 1.04 21.99
N GLY A 137 9.93 1.27 23.05
CA GLY A 137 11.20 2.00 22.95
C GLY A 137 12.30 1.31 22.13
N ILE A 138 12.19 -0.01 21.89
CA ILE A 138 13.15 -0.77 21.07
C ILE A 138 12.47 -1.36 19.81
N SER A 139 11.28 -0.92 19.51
CA SER A 139 10.52 -1.38 18.34
C SER A 139 10.91 -0.61 17.09
N LEU A 140 11.39 -1.34 16.08
CA LEU A 140 11.89 -0.76 14.82
C LEU A 140 10.86 0.13 14.13
N LEU A 141 9.57 -0.21 14.20
CA LEU A 141 8.48 0.61 13.67
C LEU A 141 8.56 2.03 14.24
N LEU A 142 8.59 2.15 15.57
CA LEU A 142 8.60 3.45 16.25
C LEU A 142 9.94 4.17 16.07
N GLU A 143 11.06 3.45 16.08
CA GLU A 143 12.36 4.02 15.70
C GLU A 143 12.26 4.72 14.34
N ARG A 144 11.71 4.05 13.34
CA ARG A 144 11.64 4.58 11.97
C ARG A 144 10.71 5.78 11.81
N VAL A 145 9.58 5.79 12.50
CA VAL A 145 8.63 6.92 12.40
C VAL A 145 9.09 8.17 13.17
N HIS A 146 9.98 8.01 14.16
CA HIS A 146 10.52 9.12 14.93
C HIS A 146 11.84 9.69 14.39
N LEU A 147 12.46 9.07 13.39
CA LEU A 147 13.64 9.66 12.75
C LEU A 147 13.31 11.03 12.14
N PRO A 148 14.28 11.94 12.01
CA PRO A 148 14.09 13.17 11.25
C PRO A 148 13.60 12.88 9.83
N LEU A 149 12.68 13.71 9.31
CA LEU A 149 12.06 13.51 7.98
C LEU A 149 13.09 13.44 6.84
N GLU A 150 14.24 14.04 6.99
CA GLU A 150 15.34 14.04 6.01
C GLU A 150 16.17 12.75 6.05
N GLU A 151 16.00 11.95 7.08
CA GLU A 151 16.71 10.68 7.22
C GLU A 151 16.20 9.65 6.22
N LYS A 152 17.14 9.01 5.52
CA LYS A 152 16.83 7.97 4.51
C LYS A 152 16.02 6.79 5.06
N LYS A 153 16.13 6.58 6.36
CA LYS A 153 15.47 5.48 7.08
C LYS A 153 14.14 5.90 7.71
N HIS A 154 13.77 7.18 7.66
CA HIS A 154 12.48 7.65 8.14
C HIS A 154 11.33 6.98 7.37
N MET A 155 10.28 6.58 8.08
CA MET A 155 9.09 5.95 7.49
C MET A 155 7.81 6.61 8.03
N PRO A 156 6.89 6.98 7.16
CA PRO A 156 6.96 6.98 5.68
C PRO A 156 8.01 7.96 5.16
N PRO A 157 8.61 7.71 3.97
CA PRO A 157 9.65 8.59 3.44
C PRO A 157 9.09 9.97 3.07
N LYS A 158 9.95 10.98 3.05
CA LYS A 158 9.62 12.35 2.61
C LYS A 158 8.81 12.33 1.29
N GLY A 159 7.74 13.11 1.24
CA GLY A 159 6.83 13.17 0.10
C GLY A 159 5.67 12.14 0.14
N LYS A 160 5.59 11.31 1.16
CA LYS A 160 4.43 10.47 1.47
C LYS A 160 3.65 11.04 2.66
N ALA A 161 2.37 10.65 2.80
CA ALA A 161 1.55 11.05 3.94
C ALA A 161 2.18 10.55 5.24
N GLN A 162 2.56 11.49 6.11
CA GLN A 162 3.17 11.20 7.41
C GLN A 162 2.10 10.74 8.41
N LEU A 163 2.54 10.04 9.46
CA LEU A 163 1.67 9.70 10.57
C LEU A 163 1.35 10.96 11.39
N THR A 164 0.13 11.01 11.89
CA THR A 164 -0.27 11.99 12.90
C THR A 164 0.21 11.56 14.29
N GLU A 165 0.23 12.49 15.23
CA GLU A 165 0.58 12.17 16.63
C GLU A 165 -0.36 11.12 17.22
N ASN A 166 -1.66 11.17 16.89
CA ASN A 166 -2.65 10.18 17.33
C ASN A 166 -2.36 8.78 16.74
N GLU A 167 -2.00 8.69 15.45
CA GLU A 167 -1.64 7.42 14.82
C GLU A 167 -0.38 6.83 15.45
N ILE A 168 0.62 7.66 15.76
CA ILE A 168 1.85 7.22 16.46
C ILE A 168 1.52 6.76 17.89
N ALA A 169 0.66 7.48 18.61
CA ALA A 169 0.23 7.10 19.94
C ALA A 169 -0.52 5.75 19.93
N LEU A 170 -1.44 5.55 18.98
CA LEU A 170 -2.16 4.27 18.80
C LEU A 170 -1.20 3.11 18.55
N LEU A 171 -0.23 3.28 17.65
CA LEU A 171 0.80 2.26 17.39
C LEU A 171 1.65 1.98 18.64
N THR A 172 2.00 3.03 19.38
CA THR A 172 2.80 2.91 20.61
C THR A 172 2.04 2.13 21.69
N LEU A 173 0.76 2.45 21.91
CA LEU A 173 -0.09 1.76 22.87
C LEU A 173 -0.33 0.31 22.45
N TRP A 174 -0.62 0.06 21.17
CA TRP A 174 -0.79 -1.29 20.64
C TRP A 174 0.45 -2.17 20.87
N ILE A 175 1.67 -1.64 20.65
CA ILE A 175 2.91 -2.35 20.93
C ILE A 175 3.09 -2.57 22.43
N LYS A 176 2.78 -1.56 23.25
CA LYS A 176 2.87 -1.65 24.71
C LYS A 176 1.96 -2.73 25.27
N ASP A 177 0.78 -2.91 24.69
CA ASP A 177 -0.20 -3.93 25.07
C ASP A 177 0.07 -5.30 24.41
N GLU A 178 1.34 -5.59 24.08
CA GLU A 178 1.81 -6.85 23.54
C GLU A 178 1.24 -7.20 22.14
N THR A 179 0.83 -6.19 21.38
CA THR A 179 0.37 -6.34 19.98
C THR A 179 -0.82 -7.29 19.80
N PRO A 180 -1.97 -7.03 20.44
CA PRO A 180 -3.13 -7.89 20.31
C PRO A 180 -3.72 -7.84 18.89
N PHE A 181 -3.64 -8.92 18.13
CA PHE A 181 -4.20 -9.02 16.77
C PHE A 181 -5.68 -9.37 16.76
N THR A 182 -6.14 -10.14 17.72
CA THR A 182 -7.53 -10.68 17.74
C THR A 182 -8.37 -10.14 18.89
N GLN A 183 -7.79 -9.31 19.75
CA GLN A 183 -8.47 -8.79 20.92
C GLN A 183 -9.52 -7.75 20.52
N LYS A 184 -10.73 -7.88 21.06
CA LYS A 184 -11.77 -6.86 20.92
C LYS A 184 -11.44 -5.62 21.74
N VAL A 185 -11.75 -4.45 21.22
CA VAL A 185 -11.54 -3.16 21.92
C VAL A 185 -12.29 -3.14 23.25
N ILE A 186 -13.51 -3.69 23.30
CA ILE A 186 -14.32 -3.74 24.54
C ILE A 186 -13.72 -4.66 25.61
N ALA A 187 -12.87 -5.63 25.23
CA ALA A 187 -12.20 -6.54 26.17
C ALA A 187 -10.99 -5.89 26.87
N LEU A 188 -10.52 -4.74 26.40
CA LEU A 188 -9.53 -3.94 27.12
C LEU A 188 -10.17 -3.32 28.38
N PRO A 189 -9.39 -3.06 29.45
CA PRO A 189 -9.89 -2.39 30.65
C PRO A 189 -10.57 -1.04 30.30
N PRO A 190 -11.65 -0.65 31.02
CA PRO A 190 -12.36 0.60 30.70
C PRO A 190 -11.48 1.86 30.72
N ASN A 191 -10.44 1.88 31.55
CA ASN A 191 -9.49 2.99 31.69
C ASN A 191 -8.23 2.80 30.84
N ASP A 192 -8.20 1.81 29.98
CA ASP A 192 -7.06 1.55 29.10
C ASP A 192 -6.94 2.65 28.03
N SER A 193 -5.72 3.19 27.86
CA SER A 193 -5.48 4.30 26.95
C SER A 193 -5.73 3.91 25.49
N LEU A 194 -5.40 2.67 25.08
CA LEU A 194 -5.67 2.17 23.74
C LEU A 194 -7.18 2.09 23.48
N ARG A 195 -7.95 1.57 24.47
CA ARG A 195 -9.41 1.53 24.38
C ARG A 195 -10.02 2.93 24.24
N LEU A 196 -9.58 3.88 25.08
CA LEU A 196 -10.10 5.25 25.04
C LEU A 196 -9.79 5.95 23.72
N MET A 197 -8.59 5.79 23.19
CA MET A 197 -8.21 6.35 21.89
C MET A 197 -8.94 5.66 20.73
N ALA A 198 -9.08 4.33 20.77
CA ALA A 198 -9.80 3.58 19.74
C ALA A 198 -11.30 3.95 19.68
N ALA A 199 -11.89 4.35 20.79
CA ALA A 199 -13.29 4.81 20.83
C ALA A 199 -13.49 6.22 20.27
N ALA A 200 -12.42 6.99 20.09
CA ALA A 200 -12.43 8.36 19.58
C ALA A 200 -12.16 8.47 18.07
N VAL A 201 -11.87 7.34 17.40
CA VAL A 201 -11.57 7.21 15.98
C VAL A 201 -12.76 6.59 15.26
#